data_625612886c00c0a672cc772cfd6d72b9
#
_entry.id   625612886c00c0a672cc772cfd6d72b9
#
_cell.length_a   1.000
_cell.length_b   1.000
_cell.length_c   1.000
_cell.angle_alpha   90.00
_cell.angle_beta   90.00
_cell.angle_gamma   90.00
#
_symmetry.space_group_name_H-M   'P 1'
#
loop_
_entity.id
_entity.type
_entity.pdbx_description
1 polymer ?
#
loop_
_entity_poly.entity_id
_entity_poly.type
_entity_poly.pdbx_seq_one_letter_code
_entity_poly.pdbx_strand_id
1 'polypeptide(L)'
;MPLPGNVIQNSSIDAQTLINDAPLSRYQWLIAIICFLIVFVDGIDTAAMGFIAPALAQDWGVDRSQLGPVMSAALGGMIFGALLSGPAADRFGRKVVLILSMLVFGGFSLASAYAGNLDTLVILRFLTGIGLGAAMPNATTLFSEYCPDRIRSLLVTCMFCGYNLGMATGGFISGWMIPAYGWHSLFLLGGWAPLALTVLVIFVLPESYRFLIVRGGDTEKVRRILSHIAPERVQGVTHFHVPEETTQGASKNSLAMLFSVKYAKGTLLLWLTYFMGLVVIYLLTSWLPTLMRETGASMERAAFIGGLFQFGGVVSALFVGWAMDRFNPHRVIAGFYFVAGVFAFTVGQSLGNPTLLAVLILCAGIAINGAQSAMPALSARFYQTQCRATGVAWMSGIGRFGAVFGAWIGAVLLGNNWTFTDILNMLLIPATAAAAAVFLKSLVSHTDAP
;
A
#
# COMPACT_ATOMS: atom_id res chain seq x y z
N MET A 1 8.45 21.10 64.61
CA MET A 1 8.64 21.24 63.14
C MET A 1 8.12 19.96 62.49
N PRO A 2 6.99 19.97 61.76
CA PRO A 2 6.55 18.84 60.99
C PRO A 2 7.37 18.76 59.72
N LEU A 3 7.85 17.58 59.35
CA LEU A 3 8.53 17.26 58.14
C LEU A 3 7.62 17.56 56.93
N PRO A 4 8.13 18.11 55.81
CA PRO A 4 7.31 18.33 54.65
C PRO A 4 6.89 16.97 54.08
N GLY A 5 5.57 16.70 54.15
CA GLY A 5 4.99 15.56 53.46
C GLY A 5 5.33 15.59 51.99
N ASN A 6 5.88 14.49 51.49
CA ASN A 6 6.00 14.22 50.06
C ASN A 6 4.61 14.37 49.43
N VAL A 7 4.37 15.52 48.84
CA VAL A 7 3.26 15.68 47.89
C VAL A 7 3.65 14.79 46.69
N ILE A 8 3.09 13.60 46.64
CA ILE A 8 3.09 12.80 45.41
C ILE A 8 2.34 13.66 44.39
N GLN A 9 3.07 14.44 43.63
CA GLN A 9 2.51 15.09 42.45
C GLN A 9 2.02 13.96 41.54
N ASN A 10 0.70 13.84 41.43
CA ASN A 10 0.05 13.05 40.40
C ASN A 10 0.47 13.64 39.04
N SER A 11 1.65 13.28 38.56
CA SER A 11 2.17 13.73 37.28
C SER A 11 1.48 12.94 36.17
N SER A 12 0.44 13.53 35.60
CA SER A 12 -0.17 13.06 34.38
C SER A 12 0.63 13.63 33.20
N ILE A 13 1.09 12.77 32.30
CA ILE A 13 1.89 13.17 31.15
C ILE A 13 1.29 12.68 29.85
N ASP A 14 1.38 13.49 28.80
CA ASP A 14 1.01 13.08 27.46
C ASP A 14 2.05 12.11 26.87
N ALA A 15 1.61 10.91 26.54
CA ALA A 15 2.47 9.86 25.99
C ALA A 15 3.11 10.24 24.65
N GLN A 16 2.43 11.05 23.81
CA GLN A 16 2.99 11.52 22.53
C GLN A 16 4.11 12.54 22.76
N THR A 17 3.98 13.41 23.73
CA THR A 17 5.03 14.39 24.08
C THR A 17 6.30 13.67 24.53
N LEU A 18 6.21 12.58 25.30
CA LEU A 18 7.39 11.77 25.65
C LEU A 18 8.12 11.24 24.41
N ILE A 19 7.39 10.78 23.39
CA ILE A 19 7.95 10.27 22.14
C ILE A 19 8.58 11.40 21.33
N ASN A 20 7.94 12.57 21.28
CA ASN A 20 8.38 13.72 20.50
C ASN A 20 9.70 14.31 21.01
N ASP A 21 9.86 14.35 22.32
CA ASP A 21 11.01 14.95 23.00
C ASP A 21 12.20 14.00 23.12
N ALA A 22 12.00 12.70 22.94
CA ALA A 22 13.07 11.72 22.99
C ALA A 22 13.79 11.58 21.65
N PRO A 23 15.10 11.26 21.65
CA PRO A 23 15.76 10.79 20.44
C PRO A 23 15.20 9.42 20.04
N LEU A 24 15.32 9.08 18.75
CA LEU A 24 14.87 7.76 18.25
C LEU A 24 15.62 6.63 18.98
N SER A 25 14.87 5.83 19.72
CA SER A 25 15.39 4.68 20.45
C SER A 25 15.61 3.47 19.54
N ARG A 26 16.47 2.54 19.97
CA ARG A 26 16.64 1.24 19.29
C ARG A 26 15.35 0.45 19.21
N TYR A 27 14.46 0.63 20.17
CA TYR A 27 13.15 -0.01 20.19
C TYR A 27 12.23 0.50 19.08
N GLN A 28 12.21 1.81 18.83
CA GLN A 28 11.46 2.40 17.71
C GLN A 28 12.01 1.95 16.36
N TRP A 29 13.33 1.82 16.20
CA TRP A 29 13.94 1.25 15.01
C TRP A 29 13.56 -0.21 14.80
N LEU A 30 13.46 -1.00 15.86
CA LEU A 30 13.02 -2.39 15.79
C LEU A 30 11.56 -2.48 15.32
N ILE A 31 10.67 -1.63 15.86
CA ILE A 31 9.27 -1.52 15.39
C ILE A 31 9.24 -1.13 13.91
N ALA A 32 10.04 -0.15 13.50
CA ALA A 32 10.14 0.31 12.11
C ALA A 32 10.54 -0.83 11.17
N ILE A 33 11.56 -1.60 11.53
CA ILE A 33 12.05 -2.73 10.72
C ILE A 33 10.98 -3.83 10.62
N ILE A 34 10.30 -4.16 11.72
CA ILE A 34 9.22 -5.17 11.69
C ILE A 34 8.07 -4.72 10.80
N CYS A 35 7.61 -3.47 10.96
CA CYS A 35 6.53 -2.93 10.13
C CYS A 35 6.94 -2.83 8.65
N PHE A 36 8.19 -2.45 8.36
CA PHE A 36 8.74 -2.48 7.01
C PHE A 36 8.73 -3.90 6.42
N LEU A 37 9.16 -4.91 7.18
CA LEU A 37 9.17 -6.30 6.73
C LEU A 37 7.75 -6.84 6.49
N ILE A 38 6.76 -6.46 7.30
CA ILE A 38 5.35 -6.81 7.08
C ILE A 38 4.88 -6.29 5.72
N VAL A 39 5.12 -5.01 5.46
CA VAL A 39 4.72 -4.35 4.22
C VAL A 39 5.52 -4.88 3.02
N PHE A 40 6.79 -5.24 3.22
CA PHE A 40 7.63 -5.84 2.20
C PHE A 40 7.12 -7.23 1.77
N VAL A 41 6.75 -8.09 2.72
CA VAL A 41 6.20 -9.43 2.43
C VAL A 41 4.81 -9.33 1.77
N ASP A 42 3.99 -8.36 2.19
CA ASP A 42 2.72 -8.00 1.52
C ASP A 42 2.95 -7.66 0.04
N GLY A 43 3.98 -6.85 -0.25
CA GLY A 43 4.37 -6.51 -1.62
C GLY A 43 4.75 -7.74 -2.46
N ILE A 44 5.51 -8.68 -1.90
CA ILE A 44 5.89 -9.93 -2.61
C ILE A 44 4.63 -10.72 -3.02
N ASP A 45 3.70 -10.95 -2.10
CA ASP A 45 2.49 -11.75 -2.40
C ASP A 45 1.54 -11.03 -3.36
N THR A 46 1.37 -9.71 -3.20
CA THR A 46 0.50 -8.91 -4.07
C THR A 46 0.93 -8.99 -5.54
N ALA A 47 2.24 -8.99 -5.82
CA ALA A 47 2.76 -9.11 -7.18
C ALA A 47 2.86 -10.58 -7.67
N ALA A 48 2.84 -11.55 -6.77
CA ALA A 48 3.11 -12.96 -7.07
C ALA A 48 2.26 -13.51 -8.22
N MET A 49 0.95 -13.21 -8.22
CA MET A 49 0.06 -13.71 -9.28
C MET A 49 0.47 -13.27 -10.68
N GLY A 50 0.96 -12.05 -10.87
CA GLY A 50 1.43 -11.56 -12.17
C GLY A 50 2.61 -12.39 -12.70
N PHE A 51 3.49 -12.85 -11.82
CA PHE A 51 4.64 -13.70 -12.18
C PHE A 51 4.26 -15.17 -12.34
N ILE A 52 3.32 -15.66 -11.54
CA ILE A 52 2.83 -17.06 -11.57
C ILE A 52 1.98 -17.32 -12.81
N ALA A 53 1.18 -16.37 -13.25
CA ALA A 53 0.15 -16.54 -14.26
C ALA A 53 0.61 -17.21 -15.57
N PRO A 54 1.73 -16.83 -16.20
CA PRO A 54 2.15 -17.51 -17.43
C PRO A 54 2.56 -18.98 -17.21
N ALA A 55 3.15 -19.32 -16.06
CA ALA A 55 3.51 -20.70 -15.72
C ALA A 55 2.27 -21.52 -15.35
N LEU A 56 1.32 -20.94 -14.62
CA LEU A 56 0.05 -21.56 -14.25
C LEU A 56 -0.79 -21.88 -15.51
N ALA A 57 -0.88 -20.93 -16.44
CA ALA A 57 -1.61 -21.14 -17.70
C ALA A 57 -1.04 -22.31 -18.50
N GLN A 58 0.28 -22.43 -18.54
CA GLN A 58 0.97 -23.53 -19.24
C GLN A 58 0.76 -24.87 -18.51
N ASP A 59 0.88 -24.90 -17.19
CA ASP A 59 0.79 -26.11 -16.37
C ASP A 59 -0.64 -26.72 -16.38
N TRP A 60 -1.65 -25.87 -16.26
CA TRP A 60 -3.04 -26.30 -16.22
C TRP A 60 -3.72 -26.33 -17.60
N GLY A 61 -3.05 -25.87 -18.66
CA GLY A 61 -3.59 -25.82 -20.02
C GLY A 61 -4.81 -24.91 -20.14
N VAL A 62 -4.91 -23.86 -19.30
CA VAL A 62 -6.04 -22.92 -19.28
C VAL A 62 -5.76 -21.71 -20.15
N ASP A 63 -6.83 -21.18 -20.76
CA ASP A 63 -6.73 -19.94 -21.52
C ASP A 63 -6.46 -18.75 -20.59
N ARG A 64 -5.66 -17.79 -21.05
CA ARG A 64 -5.31 -16.60 -20.29
C ARG A 64 -6.51 -15.72 -19.93
N SER A 65 -7.55 -15.75 -20.76
CA SER A 65 -8.82 -15.06 -20.49
C SER A 65 -9.51 -15.56 -19.22
N GLN A 66 -9.28 -16.83 -18.84
CA GLN A 66 -9.84 -17.45 -17.64
C GLN A 66 -9.10 -17.04 -16.34
N LEU A 67 -7.91 -16.41 -16.45
CA LEU A 67 -7.13 -15.99 -15.29
C LEU A 67 -7.63 -14.68 -14.66
N GLY A 68 -8.51 -13.92 -15.31
CA GLY A 68 -9.01 -12.63 -14.82
C GLY A 68 -9.55 -12.68 -13.38
N PRO A 69 -10.45 -13.62 -13.05
CA PRO A 69 -10.95 -13.79 -11.68
C PRO A 69 -9.83 -14.06 -10.66
N VAL A 70 -8.85 -14.90 -10.99
CA VAL A 70 -7.72 -15.22 -10.10
C VAL A 70 -6.85 -13.98 -9.86
N MET A 71 -6.56 -13.21 -10.93
CA MET A 71 -5.76 -11.99 -10.87
C MET A 71 -6.38 -10.91 -9.99
N SER A 72 -7.71 -10.78 -10.07
CA SER A 72 -8.45 -9.75 -9.35
C SER A 72 -8.92 -10.18 -7.95
N ALA A 73 -8.95 -11.47 -7.65
CA ALA A 73 -9.53 -12.01 -6.42
C ALA A 73 -8.88 -11.46 -5.15
N ALA A 74 -7.55 -11.47 -5.06
CA ALA A 74 -6.85 -10.95 -3.89
C ALA A 74 -7.09 -9.45 -3.71
N LEU A 75 -7.10 -8.67 -4.79
CA LEU A 75 -7.39 -7.24 -4.76
C LEU A 75 -8.83 -6.96 -4.29
N GLY A 76 -9.80 -7.79 -4.74
CA GLY A 76 -11.17 -7.77 -4.23
C GLY A 76 -11.21 -8.06 -2.73
N GLY A 77 -10.53 -9.11 -2.28
CA GLY A 77 -10.41 -9.46 -0.85
C GLY A 77 -9.80 -8.34 -0.02
N MET A 78 -8.80 -7.62 -0.54
CA MET A 78 -8.17 -6.48 0.14
C MET A 78 -9.16 -5.35 0.46
N ILE A 79 -10.20 -5.15 -0.36
CA ILE A 79 -11.24 -4.15 -0.08
C ILE A 79 -11.97 -4.53 1.20
N PHE A 80 -12.42 -5.79 1.30
CA PHE A 80 -13.14 -6.28 2.48
C PHE A 80 -12.23 -6.29 3.72
N GLY A 81 -10.98 -6.76 3.59
CA GLY A 81 -10.00 -6.77 4.68
C GLY A 81 -9.77 -5.37 5.26
N ALA A 82 -9.59 -4.37 4.40
CA ALA A 82 -9.39 -3.00 4.85
C ALA A 82 -10.63 -2.40 5.55
N LEU A 83 -11.85 -2.69 5.05
CA LEU A 83 -13.09 -2.23 5.67
C LEU A 83 -13.30 -2.84 7.06
N LEU A 84 -12.97 -4.12 7.23
CA LEU A 84 -13.15 -4.84 8.49
C LEU A 84 -12.06 -4.51 9.51
N SER A 85 -10.87 -4.13 9.06
CA SER A 85 -9.68 -3.98 9.90
C SER A 85 -9.79 -2.84 10.91
N GLY A 86 -10.39 -1.70 10.53
CA GLY A 86 -10.55 -0.54 11.41
C GLY A 86 -11.38 -0.86 12.66
N PRO A 87 -12.65 -1.25 12.51
CA PRO A 87 -13.51 -1.63 13.65
C PRO A 87 -12.93 -2.78 14.47
N ALA A 88 -12.27 -3.75 13.84
CA ALA A 88 -11.60 -4.84 14.53
C ALA A 88 -10.42 -4.35 15.38
N ALA A 89 -9.59 -3.45 14.83
CA ALA A 89 -8.44 -2.90 15.56
C ALA A 89 -8.85 -2.02 16.75
N ASP A 90 -9.95 -1.29 16.62
CA ASP A 90 -10.50 -0.49 17.73
C ASP A 90 -11.09 -1.37 18.83
N ARG A 91 -11.55 -2.58 18.50
CA ARG A 91 -12.12 -3.52 19.46
C ARG A 91 -11.07 -4.44 20.10
N PHE A 92 -10.14 -4.99 19.34
CA PHE A 92 -9.22 -6.05 19.76
C PHE A 92 -7.77 -5.59 19.91
N GLY A 93 -7.43 -4.39 19.43
CA GLY A 93 -6.07 -3.86 19.39
C GLY A 93 -5.42 -4.06 18.02
N ARG A 94 -4.43 -3.20 17.75
CA ARG A 94 -3.75 -3.15 16.44
C ARG A 94 -2.87 -4.39 16.23
N LYS A 95 -2.13 -4.79 17.26
CA LYS A 95 -1.26 -5.97 17.23
C LYS A 95 -2.03 -7.26 16.99
N VAL A 96 -3.16 -7.45 17.67
CA VAL A 96 -3.98 -8.66 17.54
C VAL A 96 -4.53 -8.79 16.14
N VAL A 97 -5.09 -7.71 15.58
CA VAL A 97 -5.62 -7.70 14.20
C VAL A 97 -4.50 -7.92 13.20
N LEU A 98 -3.31 -7.36 13.41
CA LEU A 98 -2.15 -7.57 12.56
C LEU A 98 -1.71 -9.06 12.56
N ILE A 99 -1.63 -9.70 13.72
CA ILE A 99 -1.31 -11.13 13.83
C ILE A 99 -2.34 -11.97 13.07
N LEU A 100 -3.64 -11.73 13.31
CA LEU A 100 -4.70 -12.46 12.61
C LEU A 100 -4.64 -12.26 11.10
N SER A 101 -4.38 -11.03 10.65
CA SER A 101 -4.23 -10.71 9.24
C SER A 101 -3.10 -11.48 8.60
N MET A 102 -1.94 -11.56 9.26
CA MET A 102 -0.76 -12.28 8.76
C MET A 102 -0.98 -13.79 8.76
N LEU A 103 -1.68 -14.34 9.76
CA LEU A 103 -2.06 -15.76 9.79
C LEU A 103 -3.03 -16.11 8.66
N VAL A 104 -4.03 -15.25 8.41
CA VAL A 104 -5.00 -15.43 7.32
C VAL A 104 -4.29 -15.37 5.97
N PHE A 105 -3.53 -14.31 5.71
CA PHE A 105 -2.88 -14.16 4.42
C PHE A 105 -1.79 -15.24 4.21
N GLY A 106 -0.96 -15.54 5.20
CA GLY A 106 0.06 -16.57 5.10
C GLY A 106 -0.52 -17.99 4.93
N GLY A 107 -1.55 -18.32 5.72
CA GLY A 107 -2.21 -19.62 5.66
C GLY A 107 -2.90 -19.88 4.32
N PHE A 108 -3.65 -18.90 3.80
CA PHE A 108 -4.32 -19.04 2.49
C PHE A 108 -3.36 -18.90 1.32
N SER A 109 -2.24 -18.19 1.44
CA SER A 109 -1.16 -18.22 0.45
C SER A 109 -0.53 -19.59 0.37
N LEU A 110 -0.22 -20.23 1.51
CA LEU A 110 0.23 -21.64 1.54
C LEU A 110 -0.80 -22.59 0.90
N ALA A 111 -2.07 -22.46 1.26
CA ALA A 111 -3.13 -23.29 0.69
C ALA A 111 -3.23 -23.12 -0.83
N SER A 112 -2.95 -21.92 -1.35
CA SER A 112 -2.96 -21.62 -2.79
C SER A 112 -1.89 -22.41 -3.56
N ALA A 113 -0.78 -22.78 -2.92
CA ALA A 113 0.23 -23.64 -3.52
C ALA A 113 -0.29 -25.06 -3.84
N TYR A 114 -1.34 -25.49 -3.17
CA TYR A 114 -1.94 -26.81 -3.32
C TYR A 114 -3.31 -26.77 -4.01
N ALA A 115 -3.68 -25.65 -4.61
CA ALA A 115 -4.93 -25.54 -5.35
C ALA A 115 -4.90 -26.44 -6.59
N GLY A 116 -5.97 -27.21 -6.79
CA GLY A 116 -6.08 -28.16 -7.92
C GLY A 116 -6.88 -27.63 -9.11
N ASN A 117 -7.52 -26.46 -9.00
CA ASN A 117 -8.31 -25.83 -10.05
C ASN A 117 -8.44 -24.31 -9.84
N LEU A 118 -8.88 -23.61 -10.90
CA LEU A 118 -9.01 -22.14 -10.88
C LEU A 118 -10.01 -21.65 -9.83
N ASP A 119 -11.15 -22.29 -9.67
CA ASP A 119 -12.21 -21.85 -8.74
C ASP A 119 -11.71 -21.87 -7.30
N THR A 120 -11.03 -22.96 -6.92
CA THR A 120 -10.40 -23.07 -5.59
C THR A 120 -9.33 -21.99 -5.42
N LEU A 121 -8.51 -21.76 -6.44
CA LEU A 121 -7.47 -20.74 -6.39
C LEU A 121 -8.07 -19.32 -6.25
N VAL A 122 -9.17 -19.00 -6.95
CA VAL A 122 -9.90 -17.72 -6.81
C VAL A 122 -10.34 -17.51 -5.36
N ILE A 123 -10.97 -18.53 -4.74
CA ILE A 123 -11.44 -18.43 -3.35
C ILE A 123 -10.26 -18.21 -2.40
N LEU A 124 -9.19 -19.02 -2.55
CA LEU A 124 -8.01 -18.90 -1.69
C LEU A 124 -7.31 -17.55 -1.86
N ARG A 125 -7.21 -17.03 -3.08
CA ARG A 125 -6.67 -15.69 -3.35
C ARG A 125 -7.52 -14.58 -2.76
N PHE A 126 -8.86 -14.70 -2.84
CA PHE A 126 -9.76 -13.75 -2.20
C PHE A 126 -9.56 -13.73 -0.66
N LEU A 127 -9.48 -14.90 -0.04
CA LEU A 127 -9.23 -15.01 1.42
C LEU A 127 -7.84 -14.50 1.80
N THR A 128 -6.80 -14.78 0.98
CA THR A 128 -5.47 -14.17 1.15
C THR A 128 -5.58 -12.64 1.12
N GLY A 129 -6.35 -12.11 0.17
CA GLY A 129 -6.59 -10.68 0.03
C GLY A 129 -7.22 -10.03 1.26
N ILE A 130 -8.15 -10.71 1.94
CA ILE A 130 -8.74 -10.21 3.20
C ILE A 130 -7.62 -9.99 4.26
N GLY A 131 -6.69 -10.92 4.38
CA GLY A 131 -5.54 -10.78 5.28
C GLY A 131 -4.64 -9.60 4.89
N LEU A 132 -4.23 -9.52 3.62
CA LEU A 132 -3.39 -8.44 3.07
C LEU A 132 -4.04 -7.07 3.28
N GLY A 133 -5.36 -6.95 2.99
CA GLY A 133 -6.10 -5.71 3.13
C GLY A 133 -6.18 -5.18 4.55
N ALA A 134 -6.10 -6.06 5.56
CA ALA A 134 -6.10 -5.69 6.96
C ALA A 134 -4.70 -5.45 7.53
N ALA A 135 -3.65 -6.08 7.00
CA ALA A 135 -2.29 -5.99 7.53
C ALA A 135 -1.68 -4.59 7.38
N MET A 136 -1.70 -4.03 6.17
CA MET A 136 -1.04 -2.76 5.87
C MET A 136 -1.60 -1.56 6.66
N PRO A 137 -2.93 -1.32 6.78
CA PRO A 137 -3.45 -0.23 7.59
C PRO A 137 -3.08 -0.35 9.07
N ASN A 138 -3.13 -1.56 9.63
CA ASN A 138 -2.80 -1.80 11.04
C ASN A 138 -1.31 -1.62 11.32
N ALA A 139 -0.43 -2.12 10.44
CA ALA A 139 1.01 -1.88 10.55
C ALA A 139 1.33 -0.38 10.47
N THR A 140 0.70 0.35 9.54
CA THR A 140 0.89 1.79 9.38
C THR A 140 0.42 2.57 10.60
N THR A 141 -0.77 2.27 11.12
CA THR A 141 -1.32 2.94 12.30
C THR A 141 -0.45 2.66 13.51
N LEU A 142 -0.14 1.39 13.78
CA LEU A 142 0.73 1.01 14.89
C LEU A 142 2.08 1.71 14.81
N PHE A 143 2.75 1.67 13.67
CA PHE A 143 4.05 2.31 13.49
C PHE A 143 3.99 3.83 13.67
N SER A 144 2.98 4.48 13.09
CA SER A 144 2.82 5.93 13.17
C SER A 144 2.67 6.45 14.60
N GLU A 145 2.06 5.66 15.49
CA GLU A 145 1.91 5.98 16.91
C GLU A 145 3.26 6.02 17.63
N TYR A 146 4.22 5.20 17.22
CA TYR A 146 5.58 5.17 17.80
C TYR A 146 6.55 6.15 17.16
N CYS A 147 6.12 6.91 16.14
CA CYS A 147 6.96 7.90 15.47
C CYS A 147 6.85 9.28 16.12
N PRO A 148 7.97 10.00 16.32
CA PRO A 148 7.96 11.42 16.65
C PRO A 148 7.30 12.23 15.54
N ASP A 149 6.46 13.21 15.89
CA ASP A 149 5.68 14.02 14.93
C ASP A 149 6.55 14.67 13.87
N ARG A 150 7.74 15.15 14.27
CA ARG A 150 8.70 15.85 13.40
C ARG A 150 9.17 15.05 12.18
N ILE A 151 9.19 13.71 12.27
CA ILE A 151 9.69 12.81 11.22
C ILE A 151 8.72 11.66 10.90
N ARG A 152 7.51 11.67 11.48
CA ARG A 152 6.48 10.63 11.26
C ARG A 152 6.21 10.39 9.79
N SER A 153 6.00 11.46 9.02
CA SER A 153 5.71 11.37 7.60
C SER A 153 6.85 10.69 6.82
N LEU A 154 8.09 11.06 7.10
CA LEU A 154 9.27 10.46 6.48
C LEU A 154 9.37 8.96 6.78
N LEU A 155 9.25 8.59 8.06
CA LEU A 155 9.37 7.19 8.50
C LEU A 155 8.27 6.31 7.91
N VAL A 156 7.02 6.79 7.89
CA VAL A 156 5.89 6.09 7.27
C VAL A 156 6.10 5.95 5.76
N THR A 157 6.61 6.98 5.09
CA THR A 157 6.94 6.88 3.65
C THR A 157 8.03 5.85 3.40
N CYS A 158 9.08 5.80 4.23
CA CYS A 158 10.13 4.77 4.14
C CYS A 158 9.54 3.36 4.33
N MET A 159 8.57 3.19 5.26
CA MET A 159 7.88 1.91 5.43
C MET A 159 7.12 1.52 4.15
N PHE A 160 6.42 2.45 3.49
CA PHE A 160 5.72 2.18 2.22
C PHE A 160 6.67 1.86 1.06
N CYS A 161 7.93 2.35 1.06
CA CYS A 161 8.93 1.90 0.10
C CYS A 161 9.18 0.40 0.18
N GLY A 162 8.96 -0.21 1.36
CA GLY A 162 9.01 -1.66 1.55
C GLY A 162 8.04 -2.41 0.64
N TYR A 163 6.83 -1.88 0.42
CA TYR A 163 5.84 -2.50 -0.47
C TYR A 163 6.33 -2.60 -1.92
N ASN A 164 6.78 -1.50 -2.50
CA ASN A 164 7.32 -1.50 -3.86
C ASN A 164 8.59 -2.34 -3.97
N LEU A 165 9.45 -2.30 -2.95
CA LEU A 165 10.66 -3.12 -2.90
C LEU A 165 10.31 -4.61 -2.80
N GLY A 166 9.28 -4.96 -2.03
CA GLY A 166 8.74 -6.32 -1.95
C GLY A 166 8.24 -6.81 -3.30
N MET A 167 7.43 -6.00 -4.00
CA MET A 167 6.94 -6.31 -5.33
C MET A 167 8.08 -6.50 -6.35
N ALA A 168 9.10 -5.64 -6.32
CA ALA A 168 10.27 -5.74 -7.18
C ALA A 168 11.09 -7.01 -6.87
N THR A 169 11.34 -7.27 -5.58
CA THR A 169 12.06 -8.47 -5.11
C THR A 169 11.30 -9.73 -5.47
N GLY A 170 9.96 -9.74 -5.32
CA GLY A 170 9.10 -10.82 -5.77
C GLY A 170 9.29 -11.13 -7.25
N GLY A 171 9.41 -10.08 -8.09
CA GLY A 171 9.72 -10.22 -9.52
C GLY A 171 11.08 -10.86 -9.77
N PHE A 172 12.13 -10.34 -9.14
CA PHE A 172 13.48 -10.88 -9.34
C PHE A 172 13.63 -12.32 -8.83
N ILE A 173 13.06 -12.63 -7.68
CA ILE A 173 13.06 -13.98 -7.11
C ILE A 173 12.25 -14.96 -7.98
N SER A 174 11.11 -14.53 -8.51
CA SER A 174 10.26 -15.38 -9.35
C SER A 174 10.95 -15.83 -10.64
N GLY A 175 11.79 -14.97 -11.22
CA GLY A 175 12.60 -15.29 -12.40
C GLY A 175 13.52 -16.49 -12.19
N TRP A 176 14.00 -16.70 -10.97
CA TRP A 176 14.82 -17.84 -10.59
C TRP A 176 13.99 -19.00 -10.02
N MET A 177 13.06 -18.73 -9.10
CA MET A 177 12.31 -19.77 -8.39
C MET A 177 11.34 -20.53 -9.30
N ILE A 178 10.63 -19.86 -10.20
CA ILE A 178 9.62 -20.52 -11.04
C ILE A 178 10.27 -21.53 -12.01
N PRO A 179 11.36 -21.21 -12.73
CA PRO A 179 12.03 -22.22 -13.57
C PRO A 179 12.64 -23.38 -12.78
N ALA A 180 13.14 -23.14 -11.56
CA ALA A 180 13.82 -24.15 -10.76
C ALA A 180 12.86 -25.06 -9.95
N TYR A 181 11.79 -24.50 -9.39
CA TYR A 181 10.91 -25.17 -8.42
C TYR A 181 9.42 -25.11 -8.78
N GLY A 182 9.07 -24.56 -9.94
CA GLY A 182 7.68 -24.36 -10.37
C GLY A 182 7.00 -23.18 -9.69
N TRP A 183 5.82 -22.83 -10.21
CA TRP A 183 5.05 -21.68 -9.74
C TRP A 183 4.55 -21.78 -8.27
N HIS A 184 4.35 -23.02 -7.77
CA HIS A 184 3.96 -23.31 -6.40
C HIS A 184 4.93 -22.70 -5.38
N SER A 185 6.23 -22.66 -5.73
CA SER A 185 7.29 -22.18 -4.84
C SER A 185 7.08 -20.71 -4.41
N LEU A 186 6.50 -19.90 -5.27
CA LEU A 186 6.25 -18.50 -4.96
C LEU A 186 5.12 -18.33 -3.93
N PHE A 187 4.07 -19.16 -4.01
CA PHE A 187 3.03 -19.20 -2.98
C PHE A 187 3.54 -19.77 -1.65
N LEU A 188 4.43 -20.76 -1.69
CA LEU A 188 5.07 -21.27 -0.49
C LEU A 188 5.92 -20.19 0.19
N LEU A 189 6.69 -19.41 -0.57
CA LEU A 189 7.42 -18.27 -0.05
C LEU A 189 6.48 -17.22 0.54
N GLY A 190 5.44 -16.83 -0.24
CA GLY A 190 4.41 -15.87 0.17
C GLY A 190 3.61 -16.29 1.40
N GLY A 191 3.57 -17.59 1.70
CA GLY A 191 2.91 -18.13 2.89
C GLY A 191 3.85 -18.28 4.10
N TRP A 192 5.02 -18.89 3.91
CA TRP A 192 5.96 -19.11 5.02
C TRP A 192 6.58 -17.82 5.56
N ALA A 193 6.88 -16.84 4.68
CA ALA A 193 7.49 -15.59 5.10
C ALA A 193 6.60 -14.81 6.10
N PRO A 194 5.29 -14.55 5.84
CA PRO A 194 4.45 -13.88 6.81
C PRO A 194 4.19 -14.71 8.07
N LEU A 195 4.08 -16.03 7.96
CA LEU A 195 3.92 -16.90 9.14
C LEU A 195 5.14 -16.86 10.06
N ALA A 196 6.35 -16.91 9.51
CA ALA A 196 7.58 -16.75 10.27
C ALA A 196 7.67 -15.36 10.91
N LEU A 197 7.31 -14.31 10.14
CA LEU A 197 7.27 -12.94 10.65
C LEU A 197 6.20 -12.76 11.73
N THR A 198 5.09 -13.49 11.66
CA THR A 198 4.05 -13.49 12.71
C THR A 198 4.62 -13.92 14.07
N VAL A 199 5.49 -14.92 14.08
CA VAL A 199 6.18 -15.35 15.31
C VAL A 199 6.97 -14.18 15.89
N LEU A 200 7.72 -13.46 15.07
CA LEU A 200 8.48 -12.28 15.49
C LEU A 200 7.54 -11.17 16.01
N VAL A 201 6.42 -10.92 15.34
CA VAL A 201 5.40 -9.92 15.75
C VAL A 201 4.81 -10.28 17.10
N ILE A 202 4.51 -11.54 17.38
CA ILE A 202 3.94 -12.00 18.66
C ILE A 202 4.88 -11.63 19.82
N PHE A 203 6.17 -11.91 19.69
CA PHE A 203 7.12 -11.77 20.80
C PHE A 203 7.74 -10.37 20.89
N VAL A 204 7.90 -9.65 19.80
CA VAL A 204 8.71 -8.43 19.75
C VAL A 204 7.88 -7.17 19.57
N LEU A 205 6.83 -7.19 18.72
CA LEU A 205 6.05 -5.99 18.45
C LEU A 205 5.15 -5.65 19.65
N PRO A 206 5.17 -4.40 20.18
CA PRO A 206 4.25 -3.99 21.24
C PRO A 206 2.82 -3.78 20.72
N GLU A 207 1.84 -3.80 21.63
CA GLU A 207 0.50 -3.27 21.31
C GLU A 207 0.54 -1.75 21.29
N SER A 208 -0.40 -1.12 20.62
CA SER A 208 -0.60 0.32 20.61
C SER A 208 -0.74 0.88 22.02
N TYR A 209 0.16 1.78 22.43
CA TYR A 209 0.03 2.45 23.72
C TYR A 209 -1.23 3.33 23.77
N ARG A 210 -1.64 3.93 22.65
CA ARG A 210 -2.89 4.70 22.56
C ARG A 210 -4.11 3.83 22.83
N PHE A 211 -4.16 2.64 22.23
CA PHE A 211 -5.23 1.67 22.47
C PHE A 211 -5.30 1.24 23.95
N LEU A 212 -4.15 0.99 24.57
CA LEU A 212 -4.07 0.61 25.96
C LEU A 212 -4.56 1.74 26.90
N ILE A 213 -4.19 2.98 26.64
CA ILE A 213 -4.60 4.14 27.44
C ILE A 213 -6.11 4.38 27.29
N VAL A 214 -6.65 4.44 26.08
CA VAL A 214 -8.06 4.73 25.81
C VAL A 214 -9.00 3.68 26.39
N ARG A 215 -8.56 2.42 26.44
CA ARG A 215 -9.33 1.33 27.06
C ARG A 215 -9.21 1.22 28.57
N GLY A 216 -8.52 2.16 29.22
CA GLY A 216 -8.26 2.07 30.67
C GLY A 216 -7.40 0.86 31.03
N GLY A 217 -6.52 0.43 30.08
CA GLY A 217 -5.67 -0.73 30.22
C GLY A 217 -4.58 -0.53 31.27
N ASP A 218 -3.82 -1.59 31.50
CA ASP A 218 -2.77 -1.70 32.50
C ASP A 218 -1.70 -0.58 32.31
N THR A 219 -1.75 0.42 33.20
CA THR A 219 -0.79 1.54 33.21
C THR A 219 0.66 1.04 33.27
N GLU A 220 0.90 -0.12 33.89
CA GLU A 220 2.22 -0.71 33.98
C GLU A 220 2.72 -1.25 32.64
N LYS A 221 1.81 -1.77 31.79
CA LYS A 221 2.17 -2.15 30.41
C LYS A 221 2.54 -0.91 29.57
N VAL A 222 1.76 0.16 29.71
CA VAL A 222 2.06 1.44 29.02
C VAL A 222 3.41 1.97 29.50
N ARG A 223 3.66 1.99 30.81
CA ARG A 223 4.93 2.40 31.40
C ARG A 223 6.10 1.58 30.86
N ARG A 224 5.97 0.26 30.81
CA ARG A 224 7.02 -0.63 30.27
C ARG A 224 7.32 -0.34 28.82
N ILE A 225 6.31 -0.11 27.98
CA ILE A 225 6.51 0.25 26.58
C ILE A 225 7.24 1.58 26.45
N LEU A 226 6.75 2.62 27.14
CA LEU A 226 7.33 3.96 27.07
C LEU A 226 8.73 4.05 27.71
N SER A 227 9.05 3.19 28.70
CA SER A 227 10.39 3.13 29.32
C SER A 227 11.46 2.63 28.32
N HIS A 228 11.12 1.87 27.28
CA HIS A 228 12.06 1.52 26.20
C HIS A 228 12.33 2.69 25.25
N ILE A 229 11.50 3.75 25.29
CA ILE A 229 11.64 4.93 24.44
C ILE A 229 12.30 6.07 25.21
N ALA A 230 11.80 6.39 26.42
CA ALA A 230 12.24 7.50 27.25
C ALA A 230 12.37 7.09 28.72
N PRO A 231 13.37 6.26 29.09
CA PRO A 231 13.47 5.65 30.42
C PRO A 231 13.52 6.66 31.56
N GLU A 232 14.22 7.79 31.36
CA GLU A 232 14.41 8.81 32.39
C GLU A 232 13.13 9.62 32.65
N ARG A 233 12.27 9.77 31.66
CA ARG A 233 11.06 10.62 31.74
C ARG A 233 9.80 9.88 32.23
N VAL A 234 9.83 8.57 32.23
CA VAL A 234 8.72 7.71 32.65
C VAL A 234 8.75 7.46 34.18
N GLN A 235 9.90 7.73 34.84
CA GLN A 235 10.06 7.56 36.27
C GLN A 235 9.16 8.55 37.04
N GLY A 236 8.32 8.04 37.95
CA GLY A 236 7.43 8.86 38.77
C GLY A 236 6.11 9.27 38.10
N VAL A 237 5.86 8.90 36.85
CA VAL A 237 4.59 9.16 36.14
C VAL A 237 3.54 8.16 36.61
N THR A 238 2.45 8.65 37.19
CA THR A 238 1.33 7.82 37.71
C THR A 238 0.25 7.60 36.66
N HIS A 239 0.00 8.56 35.77
CA HIS A 239 -1.02 8.48 34.75
C HIS A 239 -0.48 8.94 33.39
N PHE A 240 -0.76 8.14 32.36
CA PHE A 240 -0.54 8.52 30.98
C PHE A 240 -1.87 8.91 30.35
N HIS A 241 -1.89 10.01 29.61
CA HIS A 241 -3.02 10.37 28.79
C HIS A 241 -2.55 10.55 27.34
N VAL A 242 -3.48 10.41 26.43
CA VAL A 242 -3.32 10.80 25.05
C VAL A 242 -4.19 12.04 24.90
N PRO A 243 -3.69 13.14 24.31
CA PRO A 243 -4.57 14.26 23.99
C PRO A 243 -5.80 13.67 23.30
N GLU A 244 -6.99 14.00 23.79
CA GLU A 244 -8.16 13.85 22.97
C GLU A 244 -7.85 14.69 21.73
N GLU A 245 -7.27 14.05 20.71
CA GLU A 245 -7.48 14.51 19.36
C GLU A 245 -8.98 14.63 19.34
N THR A 246 -9.45 15.88 19.30
CA THR A 246 -10.86 16.16 19.18
C THR A 246 -11.37 15.16 18.13
N THR A 247 -11.80 14.03 18.60
CA THR A 247 -12.80 13.18 18.00
C THR A 247 -14.09 14.01 18.11
N GLN A 248 -14.00 15.25 17.67
CA GLN A 248 -15.13 15.90 17.03
C GLN A 248 -15.37 14.99 15.85
N GLY A 249 -16.21 14.04 16.16
CA GLY A 249 -16.51 12.85 15.45
C GLY A 249 -16.50 13.13 13.96
N ALA A 250 -16.15 12.15 13.19
CA ALA A 250 -16.54 12.14 11.79
C ALA A 250 -17.97 12.69 11.82
N SER A 251 -18.08 14.00 11.55
CA SER A 251 -19.38 14.70 11.63
C SER A 251 -20.29 13.80 10.82
N LYS A 252 -21.47 13.43 11.35
CA LYS A 252 -22.44 12.59 10.59
C LYS A 252 -22.63 13.10 9.16
N ASN A 253 -22.11 14.27 8.85
CA ASN A 253 -22.15 14.95 7.56
C ASN A 253 -20.80 15.00 6.81
N SER A 254 -19.69 14.37 7.30
CA SER A 254 -18.40 14.47 6.61
C SER A 254 -18.45 13.92 5.17
N LEU A 255 -19.24 12.87 4.95
CA LEU A 255 -19.45 12.33 3.61
C LEU A 255 -20.28 13.31 2.73
N ALA A 256 -21.33 13.91 3.29
CA ALA A 256 -22.13 14.90 2.58
C ALA A 256 -21.31 16.15 2.21
N MET A 257 -20.33 16.52 3.04
CA MET A 257 -19.40 17.61 2.73
C MET A 257 -18.57 17.37 1.48
N LEU A 258 -18.19 16.11 1.18
CA LEU A 258 -17.43 15.77 -0.04
C LEU A 258 -18.23 16.06 -1.31
N PHE A 259 -19.56 15.99 -1.23
CA PHE A 259 -20.48 16.27 -2.33
C PHE A 259 -21.10 17.67 -2.27
N SER A 260 -20.61 18.50 -1.36
CA SER A 260 -21.01 19.93 -1.37
C SER A 260 -20.54 20.62 -2.66
N VAL A 261 -21.19 21.71 -3.04
CA VAL A 261 -20.88 22.51 -4.24
C VAL A 261 -19.38 22.86 -4.29
N LYS A 262 -18.77 23.11 -3.13
CA LYS A 262 -17.35 23.46 -2.99
C LYS A 262 -16.42 22.30 -3.32
N TYR A 263 -16.74 21.08 -2.92
CA TYR A 263 -15.81 19.94 -3.01
C TYR A 263 -16.16 18.93 -4.10
N ALA A 264 -17.42 18.84 -4.52
CA ALA A 264 -17.91 17.75 -5.38
C ALA A 264 -17.08 17.57 -6.66
N LYS A 265 -16.82 18.65 -7.40
CA LYS A 265 -16.03 18.60 -8.65
C LYS A 265 -14.61 18.10 -8.39
N GLY A 266 -13.93 18.68 -7.38
CA GLY A 266 -12.57 18.27 -7.03
C GLY A 266 -12.49 16.86 -6.50
N THR A 267 -13.48 16.41 -5.72
CA THR A 267 -13.60 15.04 -5.22
C THR A 267 -13.72 14.02 -6.36
N LEU A 268 -14.62 14.26 -7.31
CA LEU A 268 -14.81 13.37 -8.46
C LEU A 268 -13.56 13.31 -9.34
N LEU A 269 -12.89 14.44 -9.57
CA LEU A 269 -11.63 14.46 -10.33
C LEU A 269 -10.50 13.73 -9.62
N LEU A 270 -10.38 13.84 -8.28
CA LEU A 270 -9.42 13.07 -7.50
C LEU A 270 -9.72 11.57 -7.55
N TRP A 271 -10.98 11.17 -7.44
CA TRP A 271 -11.39 9.77 -7.52
C TRP A 271 -11.10 9.19 -8.90
N LEU A 272 -11.44 9.93 -9.96
CA LEU A 272 -11.15 9.52 -11.34
C LEU A 272 -9.65 9.36 -11.57
N THR A 273 -8.84 10.34 -11.14
CA THR A 273 -7.38 10.27 -11.26
C THR A 273 -6.83 9.05 -10.56
N TYR A 274 -7.22 8.82 -9.30
CA TYR A 274 -6.70 7.73 -8.49
C TYR A 274 -7.14 6.35 -9.01
N PHE A 275 -8.39 6.25 -9.46
CA PHE A 275 -8.95 5.04 -10.10
C PHE A 275 -8.17 4.70 -11.38
N MET A 276 -8.03 5.65 -12.30
CA MET A 276 -7.34 5.44 -13.57
C MET A 276 -5.85 5.11 -13.38
N GLY A 277 -5.19 5.76 -12.42
CA GLY A 277 -3.81 5.44 -12.07
C GLY A 277 -3.66 3.99 -11.58
N LEU A 278 -4.56 3.51 -10.73
CA LEU A 278 -4.54 2.12 -10.25
C LEU A 278 -4.91 1.11 -11.34
N VAL A 279 -5.79 1.47 -12.29
CA VAL A 279 -6.03 0.63 -13.50
C VAL A 279 -4.71 0.38 -14.23
N VAL A 280 -3.93 1.43 -14.53
CA VAL A 280 -2.64 1.30 -15.23
C VAL A 280 -1.66 0.45 -14.43
N ILE A 281 -1.49 0.75 -13.14
CA ILE A 281 -0.52 0.03 -12.29
C ILE A 281 -0.87 -1.45 -12.20
N TYR A 282 -2.11 -1.79 -11.89
CA TYR A 282 -2.47 -3.19 -11.66
C TYR A 282 -2.65 -4.00 -12.93
N LEU A 283 -2.99 -3.36 -14.06
CA LEU A 283 -2.91 -4.02 -15.36
C LEU A 283 -1.46 -4.41 -15.67
N LEU A 284 -0.51 -3.47 -15.54
CA LEU A 284 0.90 -3.77 -15.75
C LEU A 284 1.46 -4.76 -14.73
N THR A 285 1.17 -4.59 -13.44
CA THR A 285 1.63 -5.50 -12.38
C THR A 285 1.15 -6.94 -12.62
N SER A 286 -0.11 -7.10 -13.02
CA SER A 286 -0.71 -8.43 -13.20
C SER A 286 -0.32 -9.09 -14.52
N TRP A 287 -0.17 -8.32 -15.58
CA TRP A 287 -0.10 -8.89 -16.93
C TRP A 287 1.23 -8.67 -17.65
N LEU A 288 2.07 -7.72 -17.22
CA LEU A 288 3.34 -7.46 -17.88
C LEU A 288 4.23 -8.71 -18.05
N PRO A 289 4.39 -9.59 -17.04
CA PRO A 289 5.17 -10.83 -17.22
C PRO A 289 4.55 -11.76 -18.27
N THR A 290 3.22 -11.92 -18.27
CA THR A 290 2.49 -12.74 -19.26
C THR A 290 2.64 -12.16 -20.66
N LEU A 291 2.45 -10.86 -20.81
CA LEU A 291 2.62 -10.15 -22.09
C LEU A 291 4.04 -10.27 -22.64
N MET A 292 5.03 -10.20 -21.76
CA MET A 292 6.44 -10.42 -22.16
C MET A 292 6.71 -11.85 -22.63
N ARG A 293 6.08 -12.84 -22.00
CA ARG A 293 6.17 -14.23 -22.45
C ARG A 293 5.59 -14.46 -23.84
N GLU A 294 4.52 -13.75 -24.19
CA GLU A 294 3.92 -13.80 -25.54
C GLU A 294 4.85 -13.28 -26.65
N THR A 295 5.72 -12.34 -26.30
CA THR A 295 6.73 -11.85 -27.26
C THR A 295 7.93 -12.82 -27.43
N GLY A 296 7.89 -14.00 -26.77
CA GLY A 296 8.96 -14.99 -26.80
C GLY A 296 10.07 -14.77 -25.76
N ALA A 297 9.90 -13.84 -24.82
CA ALA A 297 10.87 -13.64 -23.76
C ALA A 297 10.95 -14.87 -22.82
N SER A 298 12.14 -15.15 -22.28
CA SER A 298 12.28 -16.17 -21.24
C SER A 298 11.54 -15.78 -19.96
N MET A 299 11.22 -16.74 -19.08
CA MET A 299 10.58 -16.48 -17.80
C MET A 299 11.41 -15.55 -16.92
N GLU A 300 12.71 -15.73 -16.89
CA GLU A 300 13.65 -14.88 -16.17
C GLU A 300 13.58 -13.41 -16.64
N ARG A 301 13.59 -13.22 -17.97
CA ARG A 301 13.50 -11.87 -18.55
C ARG A 301 12.15 -11.21 -18.29
N ALA A 302 11.06 -11.94 -18.42
CA ALA A 302 9.72 -11.45 -18.15
C ALA A 302 9.56 -11.03 -16.67
N ALA A 303 10.06 -11.84 -15.76
CA ALA A 303 10.06 -11.56 -14.34
C ALA A 303 10.98 -10.38 -13.98
N PHE A 304 12.18 -10.30 -14.57
CA PHE A 304 13.10 -9.18 -14.38
C PHE A 304 12.47 -7.84 -14.81
N ILE A 305 11.83 -7.81 -15.97
CA ILE A 305 11.14 -6.61 -16.48
C ILE A 305 9.97 -6.19 -15.59
N GLY A 306 9.18 -7.16 -15.11
CA GLY A 306 8.13 -6.89 -14.13
C GLY A 306 8.69 -6.34 -12.80
N GLY A 307 9.82 -6.88 -12.34
CA GLY A 307 10.54 -6.38 -11.17
C GLY A 307 11.07 -4.95 -11.35
N LEU A 308 11.61 -4.61 -12.52
CA LEU A 308 12.07 -3.25 -12.85
C LEU A 308 10.93 -2.23 -12.82
N PHE A 309 9.75 -2.59 -13.33
CA PHE A 309 8.56 -1.74 -13.24
C PHE A 309 8.25 -1.35 -11.79
N GLN A 310 8.27 -2.33 -10.88
CA GLN A 310 8.00 -2.10 -9.46
C GLN A 310 9.15 -1.36 -8.76
N PHE A 311 10.40 -1.65 -9.14
CA PHE A 311 11.57 -0.94 -8.62
C PHE A 311 11.53 0.55 -8.96
N GLY A 312 10.95 0.91 -10.11
CA GLY A 312 10.65 2.30 -10.44
C GLY A 312 9.84 3.02 -9.36
N GLY A 313 8.94 2.32 -8.67
CA GLY A 313 8.18 2.85 -7.53
C GLY A 313 9.06 3.24 -6.34
N VAL A 314 10.11 2.47 -6.06
CA VAL A 314 11.08 2.81 -5.00
C VAL A 314 11.86 4.08 -5.37
N VAL A 315 12.34 4.14 -6.62
CA VAL A 315 13.08 5.30 -7.13
C VAL A 315 12.21 6.56 -7.13
N SER A 316 10.94 6.44 -7.51
CA SER A 316 10.02 7.57 -7.61
C SER A 316 9.74 8.25 -6.27
N ALA A 317 9.72 7.48 -5.17
CA ALA A 317 9.48 8.02 -3.83
C ALA A 317 10.50 9.11 -3.43
N LEU A 318 11.72 9.05 -3.99
CA LEU A 318 12.78 10.02 -3.74
C LEU A 318 12.55 11.34 -4.50
N PHE A 319 11.97 11.28 -5.71
CA PHE A 319 11.87 12.43 -6.61
C PHE A 319 10.54 13.17 -6.50
N VAL A 320 9.44 12.45 -6.31
CA VAL A 320 8.10 13.04 -6.39
C VAL A 320 7.86 14.02 -5.25
N GLY A 321 8.26 13.66 -4.02
CA GLY A 321 8.17 14.56 -2.86
C GLY A 321 8.90 15.86 -3.10
N TRP A 322 10.17 15.78 -3.52
CA TRP A 322 10.98 16.95 -3.86
C TRP A 322 10.35 17.81 -4.96
N ALA A 323 9.83 17.18 -6.03
CA ALA A 323 9.21 17.90 -7.13
C ALA A 323 7.92 18.62 -6.69
N MET A 324 7.10 17.99 -5.84
CA MET A 324 5.86 18.59 -5.32
C MET A 324 6.10 19.75 -4.35
N ASP A 325 7.25 19.77 -3.67
CA ASP A 325 7.60 20.88 -2.78
C ASP A 325 8.15 22.09 -3.55
N ARG A 326 8.75 21.84 -4.73
CA ARG A 326 9.37 22.91 -5.56
C ARG A 326 8.44 23.46 -6.64
N PHE A 327 7.52 22.65 -7.14
CA PHE A 327 6.61 23.00 -8.23
C PHE A 327 5.15 22.82 -7.81
N ASN A 328 4.21 23.30 -8.64
CA ASN A 328 2.80 23.10 -8.40
C ASN A 328 2.45 21.59 -8.38
N PRO A 329 1.96 21.04 -7.24
CA PRO A 329 1.72 19.62 -7.07
C PRO A 329 0.79 19.01 -8.14
N HIS A 330 -0.24 19.76 -8.57
CA HIS A 330 -1.17 19.28 -9.59
C HIS A 330 -0.48 19.10 -10.94
N ARG A 331 0.39 20.06 -11.33
CA ARG A 331 1.13 19.99 -12.60
C ARG A 331 2.17 18.89 -12.57
N VAL A 332 2.83 18.69 -11.43
CA VAL A 332 3.80 17.60 -11.23
C VAL A 332 3.10 16.26 -11.43
N ILE A 333 2.01 16.00 -10.72
CA ILE A 333 1.28 14.73 -10.80
C ILE A 333 0.69 14.54 -12.20
N ALA A 334 0.12 15.58 -12.81
CA ALA A 334 -0.39 15.51 -14.20
C ALA A 334 0.73 15.15 -15.18
N GLY A 335 1.90 15.79 -15.05
CA GLY A 335 3.07 15.50 -15.88
C GLY A 335 3.55 14.05 -15.73
N PHE A 336 3.61 13.54 -14.50
CA PHE A 336 4.00 12.15 -14.23
C PHE A 336 3.03 11.14 -14.84
N TYR A 337 1.70 11.34 -14.73
CA TYR A 337 0.71 10.47 -15.38
C TYR A 337 0.81 10.53 -16.91
N PHE A 338 0.95 11.72 -17.48
CA PHE A 338 1.10 11.87 -18.93
C PHE A 338 2.34 11.18 -19.43
N VAL A 339 3.49 11.43 -18.82
CA VAL A 339 4.78 10.80 -19.15
C VAL A 339 4.72 9.27 -18.98
N ALA A 340 4.02 8.77 -17.97
CA ALA A 340 3.78 7.34 -17.80
C ALA A 340 3.03 6.74 -18.99
N GLY A 341 2.00 7.42 -19.49
CA GLY A 341 1.27 7.00 -20.69
C GLY A 341 2.14 6.98 -21.93
N VAL A 342 2.98 8.02 -22.13
CA VAL A 342 3.95 8.08 -23.24
C VAL A 342 4.97 6.94 -23.14
N PHE A 343 5.50 6.65 -21.96
CA PHE A 343 6.41 5.52 -21.78
C PHE A 343 5.72 4.18 -22.05
N ALA A 344 4.49 3.97 -21.57
CA ALA A 344 3.74 2.75 -21.86
C ALA A 344 3.55 2.56 -23.39
N PHE A 345 3.19 3.62 -24.10
CA PHE A 345 3.08 3.61 -25.56
C PHE A 345 4.42 3.26 -26.24
N THR A 346 5.52 3.92 -25.83
CA THR A 346 6.85 3.68 -26.42
C THR A 346 7.39 2.28 -26.11
N VAL A 347 7.05 1.72 -24.95
CA VAL A 347 7.36 0.32 -24.61
C VAL A 347 6.72 -0.63 -25.61
N GLY A 348 5.46 -0.40 -26.00
CA GLY A 348 4.76 -1.19 -27.01
C GLY A 348 5.46 -1.23 -28.37
N GLN A 349 6.26 -0.21 -28.69
CA GLN A 349 7.01 -0.10 -29.95
C GLN A 349 8.46 -0.63 -29.85
N SER A 350 8.93 -1.01 -28.65
CA SER A 350 10.36 -1.25 -28.37
C SER A 350 10.76 -2.72 -28.32
N LEU A 351 9.91 -3.64 -28.76
CA LEU A 351 10.12 -5.09 -28.66
C LEU A 351 11.43 -5.58 -29.27
N GLY A 352 11.94 -4.91 -30.31
CA GLY A 352 13.19 -5.28 -30.98
C GLY A 352 14.48 -4.98 -30.21
N ASN A 353 14.42 -4.20 -29.13
CA ASN A 353 15.60 -3.81 -28.34
C ASN A 353 15.38 -4.05 -26.84
N PRO A 354 15.90 -5.17 -26.28
CA PRO A 354 15.68 -5.55 -24.89
C PRO A 354 16.18 -4.53 -23.86
N THR A 355 17.28 -3.84 -24.15
CA THR A 355 17.86 -2.83 -23.24
C THR A 355 16.98 -1.58 -23.20
N LEU A 356 16.55 -1.10 -24.38
CA LEU A 356 15.65 0.04 -24.48
C LEU A 356 14.32 -0.25 -23.77
N LEU A 357 13.76 -1.43 -23.98
CA LEU A 357 12.52 -1.88 -23.33
C LEU A 357 12.66 -1.88 -21.81
N ALA A 358 13.77 -2.40 -21.26
CA ALA A 358 14.00 -2.40 -19.80
C ALA A 358 14.08 -0.98 -19.23
N VAL A 359 14.78 -0.06 -19.92
CA VAL A 359 14.89 1.35 -19.50
C VAL A 359 13.52 2.03 -19.56
N LEU A 360 12.75 1.85 -20.63
CA LEU A 360 11.42 2.46 -20.78
C LEU A 360 10.43 1.93 -19.74
N ILE A 361 10.46 0.64 -19.41
CA ILE A 361 9.64 0.05 -18.35
C ILE A 361 10.00 0.63 -16.98
N LEU A 362 11.27 0.76 -16.67
CA LEU A 362 11.73 1.40 -15.44
C LEU A 362 11.23 2.86 -15.37
N CYS A 363 11.37 3.63 -16.44
CA CYS A 363 10.88 5.00 -16.52
C CYS A 363 9.35 5.09 -16.39
N ALA A 364 8.60 4.17 -17.01
CA ALA A 364 7.16 4.05 -16.84
C ALA A 364 6.80 3.76 -15.38
N GLY A 365 7.52 2.84 -14.73
CA GLY A 365 7.37 2.52 -13.31
C GLY A 365 7.64 3.71 -12.40
N ILE A 366 8.71 4.49 -12.65
CA ILE A 366 9.02 5.72 -11.93
C ILE A 366 7.87 6.73 -12.07
N ALA A 367 7.40 6.94 -13.29
CA ALA A 367 6.38 7.93 -13.56
C ALA A 367 5.03 7.57 -12.92
N ILE A 368 4.50 6.37 -13.17
CA ILE A 368 3.16 6.00 -12.72
C ILE A 368 3.08 5.79 -11.21
N ASN A 369 4.05 5.07 -10.60
CA ASN A 369 4.06 4.85 -9.16
C ASN A 369 4.34 6.15 -8.41
N GLY A 370 5.15 7.04 -8.99
CA GLY A 370 5.39 8.38 -8.45
C GLY A 370 4.12 9.20 -8.38
N ALA A 371 3.40 9.33 -9.50
CA ALA A 371 2.12 10.03 -9.53
C ALA A 371 1.15 9.47 -8.50
N GLN A 372 1.02 8.14 -8.44
CA GLN A 372 0.08 7.46 -7.56
C GLN A 372 0.40 7.65 -6.07
N SER A 373 1.68 7.57 -5.68
CA SER A 373 2.12 7.76 -4.29
C SER A 373 1.92 9.19 -3.79
N ALA A 374 1.90 10.16 -4.68
CA ALA A 374 1.69 11.58 -4.39
C ALA A 374 0.21 11.95 -4.17
N MET A 375 -0.73 11.15 -4.69
CA MET A 375 -2.16 11.46 -4.67
C MET A 375 -2.76 11.60 -3.26
N PRO A 376 -2.41 10.77 -2.24
CA PRO A 376 -2.92 10.97 -0.88
C PRO A 376 -2.52 12.32 -0.29
N ALA A 377 -1.28 12.77 -0.54
CA ALA A 377 -0.80 14.08 -0.08
C ALA A 377 -1.54 15.23 -0.78
N LEU A 378 -1.77 15.13 -2.09
CA LEU A 378 -2.58 16.10 -2.84
C LEU A 378 -4.02 16.15 -2.32
N SER A 379 -4.63 15.00 -2.07
CA SER A 379 -5.98 14.88 -1.54
C SER A 379 -6.08 15.52 -0.13
N ALA A 380 -5.10 15.25 0.74
CA ALA A 380 -5.06 15.82 2.08
C ALA A 380 -4.94 17.34 2.09
N ARG A 381 -4.27 17.94 1.12
CA ARG A 381 -4.17 19.41 0.95
C ARG A 381 -5.47 20.03 0.42
N PHE A 382 -6.30 19.29 -0.29
CA PHE A 382 -7.54 19.77 -0.88
C PHE A 382 -8.67 19.91 0.15
N TYR A 383 -8.79 18.95 1.08
CA TYR A 383 -9.87 18.93 2.04
C TYR A 383 -9.54 19.70 3.32
N GLN A 384 -10.54 20.41 3.88
CA GLN A 384 -10.45 20.98 5.23
C GLN A 384 -10.33 19.87 6.28
N THR A 385 -9.77 20.21 7.45
CA THR A 385 -9.49 19.25 8.53
C THR A 385 -10.69 18.38 8.90
N GLN A 386 -11.91 18.94 8.89
CA GLN A 386 -13.16 18.24 9.25
C GLN A 386 -13.53 17.07 8.34
N CYS A 387 -13.16 17.12 7.04
CA CYS A 387 -13.49 16.07 6.06
C CYS A 387 -12.24 15.45 5.38
N ARG A 388 -11.03 15.87 5.79
CA ARG A 388 -9.77 15.43 5.19
C ARG A 388 -9.58 13.92 5.24
N ALA A 389 -9.73 13.33 6.42
CA ALA A 389 -9.56 11.89 6.59
C ALA A 389 -10.58 11.11 5.76
N THR A 390 -11.85 11.55 5.77
CA THR A 390 -12.92 10.95 4.96
C THR A 390 -12.62 11.06 3.47
N GLY A 391 -12.17 12.25 2.99
CA GLY A 391 -11.87 12.47 1.57
C GLY A 391 -10.73 11.58 1.07
N VAL A 392 -9.63 11.46 1.83
CA VAL A 392 -8.49 10.59 1.49
C VAL A 392 -8.90 9.11 1.52
N ALA A 393 -9.66 8.70 2.53
CA ALA A 393 -10.12 7.31 2.66
C ALA A 393 -11.04 6.90 1.50
N TRP A 394 -12.00 7.75 1.12
CA TRP A 394 -12.89 7.48 0.00
C TRP A 394 -12.15 7.46 -1.34
N MET A 395 -11.22 8.38 -1.57
CA MET A 395 -10.37 8.34 -2.77
C MET A 395 -9.62 7.01 -2.86
N SER A 396 -9.00 6.58 -1.76
CA SER A 396 -8.27 5.32 -1.71
C SER A 396 -9.18 4.10 -1.88
N GLY A 397 -10.39 4.14 -1.30
CA GLY A 397 -11.41 3.09 -1.45
C GLY A 397 -11.88 2.93 -2.89
N ILE A 398 -12.28 4.02 -3.54
CA ILE A 398 -12.69 4.03 -4.96
C ILE A 398 -11.54 3.55 -5.86
N GLY A 399 -10.31 4.00 -5.57
CA GLY A 399 -9.16 3.55 -6.34
C GLY A 399 -8.94 2.04 -6.30
N ARG A 400 -9.22 1.36 -5.20
CA ARG A 400 -9.10 -0.10 -5.11
C ARG A 400 -9.97 -0.84 -6.12
N PHE A 401 -11.15 -0.31 -6.46
CA PHE A 401 -11.94 -0.85 -7.58
C PHE A 401 -11.20 -0.70 -8.92
N GLY A 402 -10.42 0.38 -9.10
CA GLY A 402 -9.54 0.54 -10.25
C GLY A 402 -8.46 -0.55 -10.31
N ALA A 403 -7.90 -0.93 -9.17
CA ALA A 403 -6.93 -2.03 -9.09
C ALA A 403 -7.56 -3.37 -9.50
N VAL A 404 -8.75 -3.69 -8.97
CA VAL A 404 -9.51 -4.90 -9.33
C VAL A 404 -9.83 -4.92 -10.82
N PHE A 405 -10.34 -3.80 -11.35
CA PHE A 405 -10.68 -3.64 -12.75
C PHE A 405 -9.44 -3.78 -13.64
N GLY A 406 -8.31 -3.13 -13.28
CA GLY A 406 -7.04 -3.21 -14.03
C GLY A 406 -6.50 -4.64 -14.11
N ALA A 407 -6.56 -5.38 -13.02
CA ALA A 407 -6.14 -6.78 -13.00
C ALA A 407 -7.08 -7.69 -13.81
N TRP A 408 -8.38 -7.41 -13.79
CA TRP A 408 -9.38 -8.22 -14.51
C TRP A 408 -9.42 -7.92 -16.01
N ILE A 409 -9.34 -6.64 -16.42
CA ILE A 409 -9.53 -6.22 -17.82
C ILE A 409 -8.45 -6.81 -18.74
N GLY A 410 -7.24 -7.05 -18.24
CA GLY A 410 -6.16 -7.65 -19.02
C GLY A 410 -6.53 -9.05 -19.55
N ALA A 411 -7.27 -9.85 -18.78
CA ALA A 411 -7.79 -11.15 -19.24
C ALA A 411 -8.79 -10.98 -20.40
N VAL A 412 -9.69 -9.99 -20.29
CA VAL A 412 -10.67 -9.70 -21.35
C VAL A 412 -9.98 -9.25 -22.64
N LEU A 413 -8.96 -8.40 -22.52
CA LEU A 413 -8.20 -7.92 -23.70
C LEU A 413 -7.46 -9.07 -24.37
N LEU A 414 -6.76 -9.92 -23.62
CA LEU A 414 -6.08 -11.09 -24.14
C LEU A 414 -7.04 -12.12 -24.76
N GLY A 415 -8.21 -12.33 -24.13
CA GLY A 415 -9.27 -13.18 -24.70
C GLY A 415 -9.84 -12.67 -26.02
N ASN A 416 -9.74 -11.36 -26.31
CA ASN A 416 -10.09 -10.75 -27.59
C ASN A 416 -8.90 -10.63 -28.54
N ASN A 417 -7.83 -11.39 -28.33
CA ASN A 417 -6.62 -11.44 -29.15
C ASN A 417 -5.87 -10.10 -29.27
N TRP A 418 -5.96 -9.25 -28.24
CA TRP A 418 -5.15 -8.04 -28.20
C TRP A 418 -3.68 -8.40 -27.97
N THR A 419 -2.81 -7.80 -28.77
CA THR A 419 -1.37 -8.02 -28.67
C THR A 419 -0.77 -7.22 -27.52
N PHE A 420 0.49 -7.54 -27.18
CA PHE A 420 1.31 -6.74 -26.25
C PHE A 420 1.27 -5.24 -26.59
N THR A 421 1.48 -4.92 -27.86
CA THR A 421 1.51 -3.54 -28.35
C THR A 421 0.14 -2.85 -28.19
N ASP A 422 -0.95 -3.55 -28.51
CA ASP A 422 -2.32 -3.00 -28.41
C ASP A 422 -2.68 -2.64 -26.97
N ILE A 423 -2.35 -3.55 -26.03
CA ILE A 423 -2.63 -3.35 -24.59
C ILE A 423 -1.83 -2.16 -24.06
N LEU A 424 -0.54 -2.06 -24.39
CA LEU A 424 0.30 -0.95 -23.95
C LEU A 424 -0.12 0.39 -24.58
N ASN A 425 -0.51 0.39 -25.85
CA ASN A 425 -1.04 1.58 -26.51
C ASN A 425 -2.34 2.05 -25.87
N MET A 426 -3.23 1.12 -25.49
CA MET A 426 -4.47 1.43 -24.79
C MET A 426 -4.22 2.12 -23.44
N LEU A 427 -3.12 1.80 -22.75
CA LEU A 427 -2.79 2.42 -21.47
C LEU A 427 -2.57 3.94 -21.53
N LEU A 428 -2.31 4.47 -22.74
CA LEU A 428 -2.27 5.92 -22.95
C LEU A 428 -3.62 6.58 -22.57
N ILE A 429 -4.74 5.89 -22.77
CA ILE A 429 -6.09 6.42 -22.49
C ILE A 429 -6.29 6.65 -20.98
N PRO A 430 -6.19 5.64 -20.08
CA PRO A 430 -6.37 5.87 -18.67
C PRO A 430 -5.29 6.77 -18.06
N ALA A 431 -4.04 6.73 -18.56
CA ALA A 431 -2.98 7.60 -18.10
C ALA A 431 -3.24 9.08 -18.46
N THR A 432 -3.66 9.36 -19.67
CA THR A 432 -4.04 10.73 -20.10
C THR A 432 -5.33 11.20 -19.41
N ALA A 433 -6.30 10.32 -19.19
CA ALA A 433 -7.49 10.65 -18.41
C ALA A 433 -7.15 11.04 -16.96
N ALA A 434 -6.23 10.32 -16.32
CA ALA A 434 -5.73 10.67 -14.99
C ALA A 434 -4.99 12.01 -15.00
N ALA A 435 -4.12 12.24 -15.98
CA ALA A 435 -3.39 13.50 -16.16
C ALA A 435 -4.34 14.69 -16.36
N ALA A 436 -5.32 14.54 -17.27
CA ALA A 436 -6.32 15.56 -17.55
C ALA A 436 -7.19 15.86 -16.34
N ALA A 437 -7.64 14.83 -15.60
CA ALA A 437 -8.47 15.00 -14.42
C ALA A 437 -7.76 15.80 -13.32
N VAL A 438 -6.50 15.47 -13.00
CA VAL A 438 -5.76 16.23 -11.98
C VAL A 438 -5.37 17.63 -12.48
N PHE A 439 -5.14 17.80 -13.78
CA PHE A 439 -4.90 19.12 -14.36
C PHE A 439 -6.16 20.01 -14.30
N LEU A 440 -7.32 19.48 -14.70
CA LEU A 440 -8.61 20.18 -14.57
C LEU A 440 -8.92 20.53 -13.12
N LYS A 441 -8.57 19.65 -12.17
CA LYS A 441 -8.71 19.98 -10.75
C LYS A 441 -7.88 21.21 -10.35
N SER A 442 -6.70 21.42 -10.96
CA SER A 442 -5.90 22.63 -10.68
C SER A 442 -6.60 23.91 -11.08
N LEU A 443 -7.40 23.86 -12.13
CA LEU A 443 -8.17 25.03 -12.61
C LEU A 443 -9.37 25.34 -11.68
N VAL A 444 -10.05 24.30 -11.22
CA VAL A 444 -11.17 24.44 -10.26
C VAL A 444 -10.68 25.00 -8.92
N SER A 445 -9.49 24.62 -8.47
CA SER A 445 -8.92 25.11 -7.20
C SER A 445 -8.50 26.58 -7.24
N HIS A 446 -8.28 27.16 -8.41
CA HIS A 446 -7.94 28.58 -8.57
C HIS A 446 -9.16 29.50 -8.60
N THR A 447 -10.35 28.98 -8.89
CA THR A 447 -11.60 29.76 -8.89
C THR A 447 -12.17 29.97 -7.49
N ASP A 448 -11.67 29.25 -6.47
CA ASP A 448 -12.13 29.29 -5.08
C ASP A 448 -11.14 29.99 -4.12
N ALA A 449 -10.09 30.62 -4.61
CA ALA A 449 -9.25 31.51 -3.81
C ALA A 449 -9.99 32.82 -3.57
N PRO A 450 -10.09 33.34 -2.30
CA PRO A 450 -10.77 34.59 -1.99
C PRO A 450 -10.07 35.79 -2.60
#